data_6a05f170dff15e9e79211f56ef2a79e3
#
_entry.id   6a05f170dff15e9e79211f56ef2a79e3
#
_cell.length_a   1.000
_cell.length_b   1.000
_cell.length_c   1.000
_cell.angle_alpha   90.00
_cell.angle_beta   90.00
_cell.angle_gamma   90.00
#
_symmetry.space_group_name_H-M   'P 1'
#
loop_
_entity.id
_entity.type
_entity.pdbx_description
1 polymer ?
#
loop_
_entity_poly.entity_id
_entity_poly.type
_entity_poly.pdbx_seq_one_letter_code
_entity_poly.pdbx_strand_id
1 'polypeptide(L)'
;MSIVTRSATAAPGDARRAAWSLLLNVAHAIDHWVLLIFATAVSTIAADFGFARWEDLMPYATGAFFAFGIGSLPAGKLGDSWGRRPMMLAFFFGLGASLLLVAASTGPWQIAIALTIMGVFSAIYHPVGIPMLVRDAARPGRTIGINGLAGNLGIAVAAITTGALVKYFGWRMAFVVPGLLSIACGLLFARVAPREELPPTQRKPSKAELPRGLLARVFAVITITATTGSLIFNFTTNGNAELLRERMAAIATDPFALGVLLALVYAIASLAQLVVGHLIDRVPMKRLLLGIIALQIALMSAAAQAHGWLFFALCTLFMAAVFGAIPFIDAMIVRFVDDRIRSRVAGARLAISFGISSLAVYLLGPVVKASGFDFLLLAMAGIAVVTFAAASLLP
;
A
#
# COMPACT_ATOMS: atom_id res chain seq x y z
N MET A 1 -52.80 1.35 10.24
CA MET A 1 -51.92 2.25 9.46
C MET A 1 -50.64 1.51 9.17
N SER A 2 -50.58 0.88 8.01
CA SER A 2 -49.54 -0.09 7.65
C SER A 2 -48.32 0.66 7.03
N ILE A 3 -47.18 0.66 7.72
CA ILE A 3 -45.95 1.25 7.19
C ILE A 3 -45.34 0.23 6.22
N VAL A 4 -45.57 0.45 4.93
CA VAL A 4 -44.88 -0.28 3.87
C VAL A 4 -43.46 0.28 3.78
N THR A 5 -42.51 -0.40 4.36
CA THR A 5 -41.09 -0.16 4.11
C THR A 5 -40.77 -0.55 2.67
N ARG A 6 -40.77 0.42 1.77
CA ARG A 6 -40.21 0.25 0.41
C ARG A 6 -38.69 -0.05 0.57
N SER A 7 -38.33 -1.29 0.38
CA SER A 7 -36.96 -1.69 0.05
C SER A 7 -36.58 -0.97 -1.25
N ALA A 8 -35.76 0.06 -1.15
CA ALA A 8 -35.22 0.75 -2.31
C ALA A 8 -34.26 -0.21 -3.03
N THR A 9 -34.74 -0.86 -4.07
CA THR A 9 -33.88 -1.58 -5.01
C THR A 9 -32.95 -0.55 -5.65
N ALA A 10 -31.63 -0.70 -5.43
CA ALA A 10 -30.62 0.19 -6.01
C ALA A 10 -30.81 0.23 -7.53
N ALA A 11 -30.72 1.44 -8.12
CA ALA A 11 -30.81 1.60 -9.56
C ALA A 11 -29.73 0.76 -10.25
N PRO A 12 -29.97 0.18 -11.45
CA PRO A 12 -29.00 -0.68 -12.14
C PRO A 12 -27.60 -0.05 -12.29
N GLY A 13 -27.53 1.29 -12.40
CA GLY A 13 -26.27 2.04 -12.43
C GLY A 13 -25.48 2.00 -11.11
N ASP A 14 -26.20 2.03 -9.98
CA ASP A 14 -25.58 2.01 -8.64
C ASP A 14 -24.99 0.64 -8.31
N ALA A 15 -25.69 -0.44 -8.66
CA ALA A 15 -25.19 -1.81 -8.48
C ALA A 15 -23.92 -2.07 -9.32
N ARG A 16 -23.90 -1.60 -10.57
CA ARG A 16 -22.74 -1.72 -11.45
C ARG A 16 -21.55 -0.90 -10.91
N ARG A 17 -21.81 0.30 -10.40
CA ARG A 17 -20.79 1.14 -9.77
C ARG A 17 -20.19 0.46 -8.54
N ALA A 18 -21.04 -0.08 -7.66
CA ALA A 18 -20.59 -0.81 -6.48
C ALA A 18 -19.71 -2.01 -6.87
N ALA A 19 -20.10 -2.77 -7.91
CA ALA A 19 -19.36 -3.93 -8.36
C ALA A 19 -17.93 -3.59 -8.86
N TRP A 20 -17.78 -2.60 -9.75
CA TRP A 20 -16.42 -2.26 -10.23
C TRP A 20 -15.58 -1.55 -9.18
N SER A 21 -16.20 -0.78 -8.26
CA SER A 21 -15.49 -0.20 -7.11
C SER A 21 -14.98 -1.28 -6.15
N LEU A 22 -15.80 -2.31 -5.90
CA LEU A 22 -15.38 -3.48 -5.13
C LEU A 22 -14.19 -4.18 -5.78
N LEU A 23 -14.23 -4.40 -7.10
CA LEU A 23 -13.12 -5.02 -7.83
C LEU A 23 -11.84 -4.21 -7.76
N LEU A 24 -11.89 -2.88 -7.72
CA LEU A 24 -10.71 -2.05 -7.48
C LEU A 24 -10.17 -2.21 -6.06
N ASN A 25 -11.02 -2.34 -5.05
CA ASN A 25 -10.58 -2.63 -3.69
C ASN A 25 -9.96 -4.03 -3.59
N VAL A 26 -10.54 -5.03 -4.25
CA VAL A 26 -9.96 -6.38 -4.35
C VAL A 26 -8.63 -6.34 -5.10
N ALA A 27 -8.51 -5.54 -6.17
CA ALA A 27 -7.25 -5.33 -6.88
C ALA A 27 -6.15 -4.80 -5.94
N HIS A 28 -6.48 -3.85 -5.05
CA HIS A 28 -5.54 -3.34 -4.05
C HIS A 28 -5.10 -4.42 -3.06
N ALA A 29 -6.04 -5.24 -2.59
CA ALA A 29 -5.72 -6.36 -1.72
C ALA A 29 -4.82 -7.39 -2.43
N ILE A 30 -5.11 -7.72 -3.69
CA ILE A 30 -4.28 -8.63 -4.50
C ILE A 30 -2.88 -8.04 -4.71
N ASP A 31 -2.77 -6.74 -5.02
CA ASP A 31 -1.50 -6.05 -5.24
C ASP A 31 -0.56 -6.19 -4.04
N HIS A 32 -1.06 -5.91 -2.84
CA HIS A 32 -0.27 -6.06 -1.61
C HIS A 32 -0.02 -7.53 -1.24
N TRP A 33 -0.99 -8.42 -1.48
CA TRP A 33 -0.83 -9.85 -1.23
C TRP A 33 0.32 -10.44 -2.04
N VAL A 34 0.34 -10.19 -3.36
CA VAL A 34 1.30 -10.85 -4.26
C VAL A 34 2.74 -10.41 -4.03
N LEU A 35 2.98 -9.19 -3.56
CA LEU A 35 4.30 -8.69 -3.22
C LEU A 35 4.95 -9.43 -2.04
N LEU A 36 4.14 -10.05 -1.17
CA LEU A 36 4.63 -10.74 0.04
C LEU A 36 4.74 -12.27 -0.12
N ILE A 37 4.20 -12.86 -1.19
CA ILE A 37 4.22 -14.31 -1.38
C ILE A 37 5.64 -14.86 -1.41
N PHE A 38 6.53 -14.24 -2.21
CA PHE A 38 7.90 -14.70 -2.34
C PHE A 38 8.63 -14.71 -1.00
N ALA A 39 8.58 -13.62 -0.25
CA ALA A 39 9.21 -13.54 1.07
C ALA A 39 8.66 -14.57 2.07
N THR A 40 7.35 -14.84 2.01
CA THR A 40 6.70 -15.83 2.88
C THR A 40 7.07 -17.27 2.50
N ALA A 41 7.28 -17.55 1.21
CA ALA A 41 7.57 -18.88 0.68
C ALA A 41 9.07 -19.12 0.43
N VAL A 42 9.94 -18.13 0.67
CA VAL A 42 11.32 -18.12 0.20
C VAL A 42 12.15 -19.33 0.65
N SER A 43 11.97 -19.78 1.89
CA SER A 43 12.69 -20.94 2.41
C SER A 43 12.33 -22.23 1.66
N THR A 44 11.06 -22.41 1.32
CA THR A 44 10.61 -23.57 0.55
C THR A 44 11.08 -23.50 -0.90
N ILE A 45 11.05 -22.31 -1.51
CA ILE A 45 11.55 -22.09 -2.88
C ILE A 45 13.07 -22.31 -2.94
N ALA A 46 13.79 -21.80 -1.93
CA ALA A 46 15.25 -21.97 -1.83
C ALA A 46 15.64 -23.46 -1.78
N ALA A 47 14.95 -24.23 -0.94
CA ALA A 47 15.16 -25.68 -0.84
C ALA A 47 14.87 -26.40 -2.17
N ASP A 48 13.79 -26.03 -2.86
CA ASP A 48 13.42 -26.61 -4.17
C ASP A 48 14.43 -26.30 -5.29
N PHE A 49 15.08 -25.13 -5.21
CA PHE A 49 16.15 -24.71 -6.13
C PHE A 49 17.56 -25.12 -5.70
N GLY A 50 17.71 -25.89 -4.61
CA GLY A 50 19.01 -26.39 -4.12
C GLY A 50 19.87 -25.36 -3.38
N PHE A 51 19.29 -24.26 -2.91
CA PHE A 51 20.00 -23.32 -2.04
C PHE A 51 20.08 -23.84 -0.61
N ALA A 52 21.26 -23.75 0.00
CA ALA A 52 21.46 -24.13 1.40
C ALA A 52 20.78 -23.14 2.36
N ARG A 53 20.63 -21.86 1.96
CA ARG A 53 20.11 -20.77 2.77
C ARG A 53 19.13 -19.92 1.97
N TRP A 54 18.01 -19.58 2.58
CA TRP A 54 16.99 -18.74 1.94
C TRP A 54 17.48 -17.31 1.63
N GLU A 55 18.42 -16.81 2.45
CA GLU A 55 19.04 -15.49 2.28
C GLU A 55 19.73 -15.35 0.93
N ASP A 56 20.26 -16.44 0.38
CA ASP A 56 20.94 -16.45 -0.91
C ASP A 56 19.97 -16.31 -2.08
N LEU A 57 18.69 -16.66 -1.86
CA LEU A 57 17.61 -16.50 -2.86
C LEU A 57 16.91 -15.13 -2.76
N MET A 58 16.90 -14.48 -1.58
CA MET A 58 16.19 -13.20 -1.39
C MET A 58 16.56 -12.11 -2.41
N PRO A 59 17.84 -11.91 -2.81
CA PRO A 59 18.20 -10.90 -3.80
C PRO A 59 17.48 -11.03 -5.14
N TYR A 60 17.02 -12.22 -5.51
CA TYR A 60 16.31 -12.46 -6.77
C TYR A 60 14.93 -11.80 -6.82
N ALA A 61 14.38 -11.36 -5.66
CA ALA A 61 13.15 -10.57 -5.61
C ALA A 61 13.36 -9.06 -5.82
N THR A 62 14.62 -8.57 -5.79
CA THR A 62 14.92 -7.13 -5.87
C THR A 62 14.32 -6.47 -7.10
N GLY A 63 14.35 -7.17 -8.24
CA GLY A 63 13.78 -6.70 -9.50
C GLY A 63 12.28 -6.37 -9.42
N ALA A 64 11.52 -7.13 -8.62
CA ALA A 64 10.08 -6.89 -8.44
C ALA A 64 9.81 -5.53 -7.77
N PHE A 65 10.49 -5.24 -6.68
CA PHE A 65 10.31 -3.97 -5.94
C PHE A 65 10.84 -2.76 -6.69
N PHE A 66 11.96 -2.93 -7.40
CA PHE A 66 12.50 -1.89 -8.28
C PHE A 66 11.52 -1.58 -9.41
N ALA A 67 11.01 -2.61 -10.10
CA ALA A 67 10.05 -2.46 -11.19
C ALA A 67 8.71 -1.89 -10.70
N PHE A 68 8.24 -2.27 -9.50
CA PHE A 68 7.08 -1.69 -8.85
C PHE A 68 7.24 -0.18 -8.65
N GLY A 69 8.38 0.27 -8.13
CA GLY A 69 8.65 1.69 -7.92
C GLY A 69 8.75 2.45 -9.24
N ILE A 70 9.71 2.10 -10.10
CA ILE A 70 10.00 2.87 -11.33
C ILE A 70 8.91 2.71 -12.39
N GLY A 71 8.25 1.54 -12.45
CA GLY A 71 7.15 1.24 -13.35
C GLY A 71 5.91 2.10 -13.11
N SER A 72 5.75 2.66 -11.90
CA SER A 72 4.64 3.56 -11.59
C SER A 72 4.69 4.88 -12.42
N LEU A 73 5.87 5.31 -12.88
CA LEU A 73 6.03 6.47 -13.76
C LEU A 73 5.34 6.25 -15.13
N PRO A 74 5.74 5.25 -15.94
CA PRO A 74 5.07 4.98 -17.20
C PRO A 74 3.61 4.56 -16.99
N ALA A 75 3.29 3.80 -15.96
CA ALA A 75 1.92 3.41 -15.66
C ALA A 75 1.01 4.61 -15.44
N GLY A 76 1.46 5.62 -14.68
CA GLY A 76 0.72 6.86 -14.46
C GLY A 76 0.52 7.66 -15.76
N LYS A 77 1.56 7.78 -16.58
CA LYS A 77 1.47 8.46 -17.88
C LYS A 77 0.48 7.76 -18.83
N LEU A 78 0.58 6.43 -18.91
CA LEU A 78 -0.30 5.62 -19.76
C LEU A 78 -1.75 5.63 -19.23
N GLY A 79 -1.96 5.61 -17.92
CA GLY A 79 -3.29 5.75 -17.31
C GLY A 79 -3.99 7.05 -17.68
N ASP A 80 -3.25 8.13 -17.82
CA ASP A 80 -3.82 9.41 -18.24
C ASP A 80 -3.97 9.56 -19.77
N SER A 81 -3.11 8.88 -20.58
CA SER A 81 -3.12 9.02 -22.04
C SER A 81 -3.92 7.93 -22.77
N TRP A 82 -3.87 6.69 -22.32
CA TRP A 82 -4.63 5.56 -22.89
C TRP A 82 -5.99 5.37 -22.22
N GLY A 83 -6.09 5.82 -20.95
CA GLY A 83 -7.27 5.61 -20.10
C GLY A 83 -7.00 4.63 -18.96
N ARG A 84 -7.73 4.81 -17.88
CA ARG A 84 -7.54 4.02 -16.65
C ARG A 84 -8.11 2.62 -16.76
N ARG A 85 -9.24 2.46 -17.47
CA ARG A 85 -9.84 1.13 -17.66
C ARG A 85 -8.92 0.15 -18.40
N PRO A 86 -8.33 0.47 -19.59
CA PRO A 86 -7.40 -0.46 -20.25
C PRO A 86 -6.16 -0.74 -19.41
N MET A 87 -5.65 0.24 -18.66
CA MET A 87 -4.51 0.03 -17.77
C MET A 87 -4.87 -0.91 -16.61
N MET A 88 -6.06 -0.80 -16.01
CA MET A 88 -6.50 -1.74 -14.98
C MET A 88 -6.75 -3.16 -15.53
N LEU A 89 -7.16 -3.30 -16.79
CA LEU A 89 -7.19 -4.61 -17.46
C LEU A 89 -5.78 -5.17 -17.63
N ALA A 90 -4.81 -4.33 -18.05
CA ALA A 90 -3.40 -4.73 -18.12
C ALA A 90 -2.87 -5.15 -16.73
N PHE A 91 -3.24 -4.45 -15.64
CA PHE A 91 -2.93 -4.86 -14.28
C PHE A 91 -3.45 -6.27 -14.01
N PHE A 92 -4.75 -6.52 -14.13
CA PHE A 92 -5.34 -7.81 -13.75
C PHE A 92 -4.78 -9.00 -14.57
N PHE A 93 -4.73 -8.86 -15.89
CA PHE A 93 -4.28 -9.94 -16.75
C PHE A 93 -2.75 -10.10 -16.72
N GLY A 94 -2.02 -9.00 -16.73
CA GLY A 94 -0.56 -9.01 -16.69
C GLY A 94 -0.05 -9.53 -15.33
N LEU A 95 -0.64 -9.07 -14.22
CA LEU A 95 -0.32 -9.58 -12.89
C LEU A 95 -0.63 -11.07 -12.79
N GLY A 96 -1.83 -11.48 -13.21
CA GLY A 96 -2.22 -12.88 -13.18
C GLY A 96 -1.30 -13.76 -14.03
N ALA A 97 -0.99 -13.35 -15.26
CA ALA A 97 -0.06 -14.09 -16.14
C ALA A 97 1.36 -14.16 -15.55
N SER A 98 1.87 -13.05 -14.98
CA SER A 98 3.21 -13.05 -14.36
C SER A 98 3.29 -13.96 -13.13
N LEU A 99 2.22 -14.07 -12.33
CA LEU A 99 2.16 -15.01 -11.20
C LEU A 99 2.19 -16.47 -11.68
N LEU A 100 1.51 -16.78 -12.78
CA LEU A 100 1.60 -18.11 -13.40
C LEU A 100 3.01 -18.39 -13.95
N LEU A 101 3.71 -17.38 -14.50
CA LEU A 101 5.11 -17.50 -14.89
C LEU A 101 6.02 -17.74 -13.67
N VAL A 102 5.78 -17.05 -12.53
CA VAL A 102 6.51 -17.33 -11.29
C VAL A 102 6.31 -18.79 -10.86
N ALA A 103 5.08 -19.28 -10.86
CA ALA A 103 4.77 -20.66 -10.52
C ALA A 103 5.43 -21.69 -11.47
N ALA A 104 5.61 -21.35 -12.74
CA ALA A 104 6.25 -22.20 -13.73
C ALA A 104 7.79 -22.18 -13.67
N SER A 105 8.39 -21.33 -12.83
CA SER A 105 9.85 -21.20 -12.73
C SER A 105 10.49 -22.46 -12.16
N THR A 106 11.61 -22.88 -12.78
CA THR A 106 12.40 -24.05 -12.39
C THR A 106 13.80 -23.70 -11.89
N GLY A 107 14.10 -22.40 -11.78
CA GLY A 107 15.40 -21.92 -11.29
C GLY A 107 15.40 -20.44 -10.91
N PRO A 108 16.46 -19.99 -10.23
CA PRO A 108 16.51 -18.68 -9.59
C PRO A 108 16.42 -17.50 -10.56
N TRP A 109 17.02 -17.58 -11.73
CA TRP A 109 16.95 -16.52 -12.73
C TRP A 109 15.57 -16.42 -13.40
N GLN A 110 14.92 -17.55 -13.62
CA GLN A 110 13.56 -17.57 -14.17
C GLN A 110 12.58 -16.92 -13.19
N ILE A 111 12.66 -17.27 -11.91
CA ILE A 111 11.80 -16.67 -10.88
C ILE A 111 12.09 -15.17 -10.71
N ALA A 112 13.37 -14.74 -10.79
CA ALA A 112 13.75 -13.34 -10.72
C ALA A 112 13.12 -12.52 -11.86
N ILE A 113 13.19 -13.02 -13.09
CA ILE A 113 12.60 -12.37 -14.26
C ILE A 113 11.07 -12.33 -14.12
N ALA A 114 10.43 -13.45 -13.76
CA ALA A 114 8.99 -13.52 -13.58
C ALA A 114 8.49 -12.58 -12.47
N LEU A 115 9.20 -12.51 -11.35
CA LEU A 115 8.92 -11.55 -10.26
C LEU A 115 9.11 -10.10 -10.71
N THR A 116 10.11 -9.81 -11.52
CA THR A 116 10.32 -8.47 -12.09
C THR A 116 9.16 -8.08 -13.00
N ILE A 117 8.69 -8.99 -13.86
CA ILE A 117 7.51 -8.78 -14.72
C ILE A 117 6.26 -8.57 -13.84
N MET A 118 6.10 -9.34 -12.76
CA MET A 118 5.04 -9.14 -11.78
C MET A 118 5.07 -7.72 -11.20
N GLY A 119 6.25 -7.24 -10.82
CA GLY A 119 6.44 -5.87 -10.29
C GLY A 119 6.06 -4.78 -11.30
N VAL A 120 6.31 -4.98 -12.60
CA VAL A 120 5.89 -4.05 -13.66
C VAL A 120 4.35 -3.92 -13.71
N PHE A 121 3.62 -5.02 -13.65
CA PHE A 121 2.15 -4.97 -13.67
C PHE A 121 1.57 -4.49 -12.35
N SER A 122 2.16 -4.87 -11.21
CA SER A 122 1.80 -4.40 -9.87
C SER A 122 1.93 -2.86 -9.76
N ALA A 123 2.92 -2.27 -10.40
CA ALA A 123 3.15 -0.81 -10.45
C ALA A 123 1.95 0.00 -11.01
N ILE A 124 1.00 -0.65 -11.69
CA ILE A 124 -0.13 0.03 -12.33
C ILE A 124 -1.20 0.43 -11.31
N TYR A 125 -1.43 -0.38 -10.27
CA TYR A 125 -2.59 -0.18 -9.42
C TYR A 125 -2.66 1.20 -8.77
N HIS A 126 -1.63 1.59 -8.05
CA HIS A 126 -1.64 2.84 -7.27
C HIS A 126 -1.83 4.11 -8.12
N PRO A 127 -1.08 4.33 -9.22
CA PRO A 127 -1.25 5.54 -10.02
C PRO A 127 -2.49 5.53 -10.89
N VAL A 128 -3.13 4.39 -11.13
CA VAL A 128 -4.26 4.26 -12.05
C VAL A 128 -5.56 3.89 -11.33
N GLY A 129 -5.53 2.87 -10.50
CA GLY A 129 -6.72 2.33 -9.81
C GLY A 129 -7.30 3.31 -8.80
N ILE A 130 -6.46 3.93 -7.95
CA ILE A 130 -6.91 4.91 -6.96
C ILE A 130 -7.55 6.14 -7.64
N PRO A 131 -6.92 6.81 -8.61
CA PRO A 131 -7.56 7.90 -9.35
C PRO A 131 -8.85 7.49 -10.09
N MET A 132 -8.94 6.25 -10.58
CA MET A 132 -10.17 5.74 -11.18
C MET A 132 -11.28 5.61 -10.13
N LEU A 133 -10.96 5.05 -8.96
CA LEU A 133 -11.91 4.81 -7.86
C LEU A 133 -12.51 6.11 -7.31
N VAL A 134 -11.70 7.16 -7.17
CA VAL A 134 -12.13 8.44 -6.56
C VAL A 134 -12.72 9.44 -7.52
N ARG A 135 -12.66 9.20 -8.84
CA ARG A 135 -13.07 10.16 -9.88
C ARG A 135 -14.45 10.77 -9.64
N ASP A 136 -15.44 9.92 -9.40
CA ASP A 136 -16.84 10.32 -9.22
C ASP A 136 -17.34 10.01 -7.79
N ALA A 137 -16.41 9.92 -6.82
CA ALA A 137 -16.75 9.60 -5.45
C ALA A 137 -17.38 10.82 -4.74
N ALA A 138 -18.54 10.63 -4.13
CA ALA A 138 -19.20 11.68 -3.34
C ALA A 138 -18.38 12.05 -2.08
N ARG A 139 -17.61 11.09 -1.54
CA ARG A 139 -16.76 11.24 -0.35
C ARG A 139 -15.39 10.65 -0.63
N PRO A 140 -14.49 11.36 -1.30
CA PRO A 140 -13.18 10.85 -1.73
C PRO A 140 -12.33 10.31 -0.57
N GLY A 141 -12.29 11.01 0.57
CA GLY A 141 -11.51 10.59 1.72
C GLY A 141 -11.98 9.24 2.27
N ARG A 142 -13.30 9.04 2.43
CA ARG A 142 -13.86 7.75 2.85
C ARG A 142 -13.54 6.64 1.83
N THR A 143 -13.64 6.95 0.55
CA THR A 143 -13.35 6.00 -0.53
C THR A 143 -11.88 5.55 -0.50
N ILE A 144 -10.94 6.50 -0.30
CA ILE A 144 -9.51 6.23 -0.15
C ILE A 144 -9.25 5.41 1.12
N GLY A 145 -9.91 5.73 2.23
CA GLY A 145 -9.77 4.99 3.49
C GLY A 145 -10.21 3.53 3.37
N ILE A 146 -11.34 3.26 2.70
CA ILE A 146 -11.81 1.89 2.41
C ILE A 146 -10.81 1.16 1.51
N ASN A 147 -10.29 1.86 0.51
CA ASN A 147 -9.31 1.29 -0.40
C ASN A 147 -7.99 0.96 0.31
N GLY A 148 -7.51 1.84 1.18
CA GLY A 148 -6.34 1.59 2.00
C GLY A 148 -6.51 0.40 2.96
N LEU A 149 -7.70 0.27 3.59
CA LEU A 149 -8.03 -0.92 4.39
C LEU A 149 -7.95 -2.20 3.54
N ALA A 150 -8.48 -2.18 2.32
CA ALA A 150 -8.43 -3.34 1.43
C ALA A 150 -6.98 -3.75 1.11
N GLY A 151 -6.08 -2.78 0.82
CA GLY A 151 -4.66 -3.05 0.62
C GLY A 151 -4.00 -3.69 1.86
N ASN A 152 -4.25 -3.14 3.05
CA ASN A 152 -3.69 -3.68 4.29
C ASN A 152 -4.26 -5.06 4.65
N LEU A 153 -5.52 -5.35 4.32
CA LEU A 153 -6.08 -6.70 4.44
C LEU A 153 -5.37 -7.67 3.50
N GLY A 154 -4.92 -7.22 2.32
CA GLY A 154 -4.07 -8.00 1.42
C GLY A 154 -2.78 -8.45 2.10
N ILE A 155 -2.12 -7.57 2.87
CA ILE A 155 -0.92 -7.90 3.67
C ILE A 155 -1.25 -8.97 4.73
N ALA A 156 -2.36 -8.80 5.46
CA ALA A 156 -2.78 -9.76 6.49
C ALA A 156 -3.11 -11.14 5.90
N VAL A 157 -3.79 -11.16 4.75
CA VAL A 157 -4.16 -12.39 4.02
C VAL A 157 -2.93 -13.08 3.44
N ALA A 158 -1.92 -12.33 3.01
CA ALA A 158 -0.72 -12.87 2.35
C ALA A 158 -0.03 -13.97 3.18
N ALA A 159 0.25 -13.71 4.46
CA ALA A 159 0.96 -14.65 5.32
C ALA A 159 0.15 -15.93 5.56
N ILE A 160 -1.15 -15.80 5.86
CA ILE A 160 -2.03 -16.93 6.18
C ILE A 160 -2.25 -17.79 4.95
N THR A 161 -2.64 -17.19 3.81
CA THR A 161 -2.96 -17.94 2.60
C THR A 161 -1.72 -18.55 1.97
N THR A 162 -0.60 -17.80 1.91
CA THR A 162 0.66 -18.34 1.39
C THR A 162 1.15 -19.49 2.23
N GLY A 163 1.16 -19.35 3.57
CA GLY A 163 1.57 -20.42 4.48
C GLY A 163 0.72 -21.69 4.32
N ALA A 164 -0.61 -21.54 4.20
CA ALA A 164 -1.51 -22.67 3.98
C ALA A 164 -1.27 -23.34 2.63
N LEU A 165 -1.18 -22.55 1.54
CA LEU A 165 -0.97 -23.09 0.20
C LEU A 165 0.40 -23.78 0.07
N VAL A 166 1.46 -23.21 0.65
CA VAL A 166 2.79 -23.82 0.69
C VAL A 166 2.74 -25.16 1.45
N LYS A 167 2.09 -25.18 2.61
CA LYS A 167 2.04 -26.37 3.47
C LYS A 167 1.30 -27.54 2.82
N TYR A 168 0.15 -27.27 2.18
CA TYR A 168 -0.75 -28.34 1.70
C TYR A 168 -0.59 -28.65 0.20
N PHE A 169 -0.12 -27.70 -0.60
CA PHE A 169 -0.11 -27.80 -2.07
C PHE A 169 1.22 -27.44 -2.71
N GLY A 170 2.20 -27.02 -1.91
CA GLY A 170 3.50 -26.55 -2.39
C GLY A 170 3.52 -25.07 -2.82
N TRP A 171 4.73 -24.49 -2.88
CA TRP A 171 4.94 -23.06 -3.06
C TRP A 171 4.39 -22.51 -4.39
N ARG A 172 4.34 -23.33 -5.44
CA ARG A 172 3.82 -22.93 -6.75
C ARG A 172 2.34 -22.52 -6.66
N MET A 173 1.55 -23.24 -5.86
CA MET A 173 0.13 -22.91 -5.66
C MET A 173 -0.09 -21.58 -4.97
N ALA A 174 0.87 -21.13 -4.17
CA ALA A 174 0.81 -19.79 -3.57
C ALA A 174 0.81 -18.66 -4.62
N PHE A 175 1.32 -18.92 -5.83
CA PHE A 175 1.28 -17.99 -6.95
C PHE A 175 0.14 -18.30 -7.93
N VAL A 176 -0.16 -19.58 -8.18
CA VAL A 176 -1.24 -19.99 -9.11
C VAL A 176 -2.60 -19.45 -8.63
N VAL A 177 -2.94 -19.66 -7.36
CA VAL A 177 -4.26 -19.27 -6.82
C VAL A 177 -4.52 -17.78 -6.96
N PRO A 178 -3.67 -16.85 -6.46
CA PRO A 178 -3.89 -15.42 -6.65
C PRO A 178 -3.74 -15.01 -8.14
N GLY A 179 -2.95 -15.71 -8.94
CA GLY A 179 -2.84 -15.48 -10.38
C GLY A 179 -4.16 -15.71 -11.11
N LEU A 180 -4.79 -16.85 -10.88
CA LEU A 180 -6.11 -17.16 -11.43
C LEU A 180 -7.20 -16.23 -10.88
N LEU A 181 -7.14 -15.88 -9.60
CA LEU A 181 -8.05 -14.91 -8.99
C LEU A 181 -7.93 -13.53 -9.66
N SER A 182 -6.71 -13.07 -9.92
CA SER A 182 -6.46 -11.82 -10.63
C SER A 182 -7.08 -11.85 -12.03
N ILE A 183 -6.87 -12.91 -12.81
CA ILE A 183 -7.46 -13.07 -14.15
C ILE A 183 -8.99 -13.08 -14.07
N ALA A 184 -9.58 -13.81 -13.12
CA ALA A 184 -11.03 -13.84 -12.92
C ALA A 184 -11.59 -12.46 -12.58
N CYS A 185 -10.92 -11.71 -11.69
CA CYS A 185 -11.26 -10.31 -11.39
C CYS A 185 -11.15 -9.43 -12.64
N GLY A 186 -10.14 -9.64 -13.49
CA GLY A 186 -9.98 -8.94 -14.77
C GLY A 186 -11.13 -9.19 -15.73
N LEU A 187 -11.59 -10.42 -15.85
CA LEU A 187 -12.76 -10.77 -16.68
C LEU A 187 -14.05 -10.12 -16.15
N LEU A 188 -14.26 -10.13 -14.84
CA LEU A 188 -15.39 -9.43 -14.21
C LEU A 188 -15.29 -7.93 -14.41
N PHE A 189 -14.11 -7.35 -14.19
CA PHE A 189 -13.87 -5.92 -14.38
C PHE A 189 -14.11 -5.48 -15.83
N ALA A 190 -13.71 -6.29 -16.81
CA ALA A 190 -13.98 -6.02 -18.22
C ALA A 190 -15.47 -5.90 -18.54
N ARG A 191 -16.33 -6.64 -17.79
CA ARG A 191 -17.78 -6.62 -17.98
C ARG A 191 -18.46 -5.46 -17.26
N VAL A 192 -18.02 -5.11 -16.03
CA VAL A 192 -18.73 -4.16 -15.18
C VAL A 192 -18.15 -2.75 -15.21
N ALA A 193 -16.84 -2.60 -15.43
CA ALA A 193 -16.20 -1.29 -15.46
C ALA A 193 -16.67 -0.46 -16.65
N PRO A 194 -16.98 0.84 -16.44
CA PRO A 194 -17.45 1.71 -17.53
C PRO A 194 -16.33 1.86 -18.58
N ARG A 195 -16.74 1.91 -19.85
CA ARG A 195 -15.84 2.34 -20.93
C ARG A 195 -15.64 3.84 -20.82
N GLU A 196 -14.41 4.28 -20.89
CA GLU A 196 -14.08 5.70 -20.92
C GLU A 196 -14.32 6.21 -22.34
N GLU A 197 -15.14 7.25 -22.49
CA GLU A 197 -15.38 7.90 -23.78
C GLU A 197 -14.12 8.60 -24.27
N LEU A 198 -13.41 9.26 -23.35
CA LEU A 198 -12.14 9.97 -23.61
C LEU A 198 -11.12 9.65 -22.51
N PRO A 199 -9.83 9.47 -22.87
CA PRO A 199 -8.77 9.40 -21.89
C PRO A 199 -8.72 10.66 -21.01
N PRO A 200 -8.21 10.59 -19.77
CA PRO A 200 -8.15 11.75 -18.86
C PRO A 200 -7.55 13.02 -19.49
N THR A 201 -6.48 12.89 -20.26
CA THR A 201 -5.80 14.02 -20.93
C THR A 201 -6.66 14.74 -21.97
N GLN A 202 -7.66 14.10 -22.53
CA GLN A 202 -8.56 14.64 -23.54
C GLN A 202 -9.86 15.21 -22.95
N ARG A 203 -10.06 15.08 -21.64
CA ARG A 203 -11.25 15.60 -20.95
C ARG A 203 -11.13 17.11 -20.75
N LYS A 204 -12.27 17.78 -20.61
CA LYS A 204 -12.28 19.20 -20.19
C LYS A 204 -11.67 19.32 -18.79
N PRO A 205 -10.94 20.40 -18.50
CA PRO A 205 -10.43 20.66 -17.16
C PRO A 205 -11.57 20.65 -16.14
N SER A 206 -11.39 19.88 -15.07
CA SER A 206 -12.37 19.79 -13.98
C SER A 206 -12.09 20.79 -12.87
N LYS A 207 -10.91 21.39 -12.90
CA LYS A 207 -10.44 22.38 -11.92
C LYS A 207 -9.76 23.56 -12.63
N ALA A 208 -9.84 24.73 -11.99
CA ALA A 208 -9.04 25.86 -12.40
C ALA A 208 -7.54 25.51 -12.27
N GLU A 209 -6.74 25.94 -13.23
CA GLU A 209 -5.29 25.76 -13.15
C GLU A 209 -4.75 26.58 -11.97
N LEU A 210 -4.06 25.87 -11.06
CA LEU A 210 -3.37 26.54 -9.97
C LEU A 210 -2.18 27.33 -10.50
N PRO A 211 -1.87 28.50 -9.90
CA PRO A 211 -0.64 29.22 -10.23
C PRO A 211 0.57 28.27 -10.11
N ARG A 212 1.51 28.36 -11.06
CA ARG A 212 2.67 27.45 -11.15
C ARG A 212 3.45 27.36 -9.82
N GLY A 213 3.64 28.49 -9.13
CA GLY A 213 4.32 28.51 -7.82
C GLY A 213 3.57 27.75 -6.74
N LEU A 214 2.23 27.85 -6.71
CA LEU A 214 1.41 27.10 -5.76
C LEU A 214 1.42 25.60 -6.08
N LEU A 215 1.34 25.24 -7.37
CA LEU A 215 1.40 23.84 -7.81
C LEU A 215 2.75 23.21 -7.46
N ALA A 216 3.87 23.91 -7.70
CA ALA A 216 5.20 23.45 -7.33
C ALA A 216 5.34 23.27 -5.81
N ARG A 217 4.84 24.21 -5.01
CA ARG A 217 4.83 24.11 -3.54
C ARG A 217 4.01 22.91 -3.05
N VAL A 218 2.79 22.75 -3.58
CA VAL A 218 1.93 21.60 -3.21
C VAL A 218 2.60 20.28 -3.59
N PHE A 219 3.18 20.19 -4.80
CA PHE A 219 3.88 19.00 -5.24
C PHE A 219 5.10 18.67 -4.37
N ALA A 220 5.92 19.68 -4.04
CA ALA A 220 7.07 19.49 -3.14
C ALA A 220 6.64 19.00 -1.76
N VAL A 221 5.61 19.60 -1.16
CA VAL A 221 5.09 19.18 0.15
C VAL A 221 4.54 17.75 0.09
N ILE A 222 3.75 17.42 -0.93
CA ILE A 222 3.24 16.06 -1.13
C ILE A 222 4.39 15.06 -1.25
N THR A 223 5.41 15.37 -2.04
CA THR A 223 6.56 14.47 -2.27
C THR A 223 7.37 14.27 -0.98
N ILE A 224 7.68 15.34 -0.25
CA ILE A 224 8.41 15.25 1.03
C ILE A 224 7.58 14.43 2.03
N THR A 225 6.32 14.76 2.22
CA THR A 225 5.43 14.06 3.17
C THR A 225 5.25 12.59 2.80
N ALA A 226 5.11 12.27 1.52
CA ALA A 226 4.99 10.91 1.04
C ALA A 226 6.28 10.11 1.24
N THR A 227 7.44 10.70 0.95
CA THR A 227 8.75 10.03 1.08
C THR A 227 9.09 9.76 2.54
N THR A 228 8.96 10.77 3.40
CA THR A 228 9.21 10.62 4.84
C THR A 228 8.21 9.67 5.50
N GLY A 229 6.95 9.73 5.11
CA GLY A 229 5.93 8.77 5.55
C GLY A 229 6.24 7.34 5.10
N SER A 230 6.72 7.15 3.85
CA SER A 230 7.15 5.84 3.35
C SER A 230 8.39 5.31 4.06
N LEU A 231 9.35 6.17 4.44
CA LEU A 231 10.49 5.78 5.27
C LEU A 231 10.01 5.24 6.63
N ILE A 232 9.16 5.98 7.33
CA ILE A 232 8.60 5.56 8.62
C ILE A 232 7.83 4.24 8.45
N PHE A 233 6.99 4.13 7.44
CA PHE A 233 6.23 2.91 7.14
C PHE A 233 7.15 1.70 6.93
N ASN A 234 8.21 1.84 6.12
CA ASN A 234 9.11 0.72 5.82
C ASN A 234 9.99 0.35 7.01
N PHE A 235 10.51 1.31 7.78
CA PHE A 235 11.24 1.03 9.01
C PHE A 235 10.36 0.29 10.02
N THR A 236 9.11 0.73 10.22
CA THR A 236 8.21 0.11 11.20
C THR A 236 7.74 -1.27 10.74
N THR A 237 7.26 -1.41 9.51
CA THR A 237 6.71 -2.70 9.04
C THR A 237 7.78 -3.79 8.95
N ASN A 238 9.03 -3.44 8.63
CA ASN A 238 10.12 -4.40 8.57
C ASN A 238 10.81 -4.60 9.94
N GLY A 239 10.79 -3.59 10.82
CA GLY A 239 11.46 -3.65 12.12
C GLY A 239 10.60 -4.13 13.28
N ASN A 240 9.27 -3.98 13.20
CA ASN A 240 8.39 -4.21 14.36
C ASN A 240 8.38 -5.65 14.89
N ALA A 241 8.68 -6.66 14.07
CA ALA A 241 8.75 -8.03 14.54
C ALA A 241 9.88 -8.21 15.56
N GLU A 242 11.08 -7.73 15.23
CA GLU A 242 12.25 -7.80 16.10
C GLU A 242 12.13 -6.85 17.29
N LEU A 243 11.60 -5.66 17.07
CA LEU A 243 11.31 -4.68 18.10
C LEU A 243 10.31 -5.25 19.13
N LEU A 244 9.24 -5.89 18.66
CA LEU A 244 8.26 -6.53 19.55
C LEU A 244 8.91 -7.68 20.32
N ARG A 245 9.74 -8.49 19.68
CA ARG A 245 10.48 -9.58 20.32
C ARG A 245 11.37 -9.06 21.44
N GLU A 246 12.11 -7.96 21.22
CA GLU A 246 12.97 -7.35 22.23
C GLU A 246 12.15 -6.78 23.40
N ARG A 247 11.11 -5.99 23.10
CA ARG A 247 10.34 -5.26 24.12
C ARG A 247 9.36 -6.14 24.91
N MET A 248 8.94 -7.27 24.35
CA MET A 248 8.03 -8.22 25.00
C MET A 248 8.75 -9.44 25.59
N ALA A 249 10.08 -9.48 25.60
CA ALA A 249 10.87 -10.66 26.01
C ALA A 249 10.51 -11.20 27.42
N ALA A 250 10.11 -10.32 28.33
CA ALA A 250 9.68 -10.73 29.68
C ALA A 250 8.26 -11.33 29.74
N ILE A 251 7.47 -11.20 28.66
CA ILE A 251 6.04 -11.60 28.64
C ILE A 251 5.83 -12.72 27.64
N ALA A 252 6.42 -12.64 26.45
CA ALA A 252 6.23 -13.61 25.38
C ALA A 252 7.56 -13.83 24.64
N THR A 253 8.00 -15.08 24.61
CA THR A 253 9.17 -15.51 23.85
C THR A 253 8.82 -16.45 22.71
N ASP A 254 7.61 -17.01 22.74
CA ASP A 254 7.12 -17.91 21.71
C ASP A 254 6.91 -17.13 20.39
N PRO A 255 7.52 -17.57 19.26
CA PRO A 255 7.38 -16.88 17.96
C PRO A 255 5.95 -16.78 17.47
N PHE A 256 5.09 -17.77 17.76
CA PHE A 256 3.68 -17.74 17.37
C PHE A 256 2.92 -16.68 18.16
N ALA A 257 3.11 -16.60 19.48
CA ALA A 257 2.48 -15.59 20.33
C ALA A 257 2.89 -14.16 19.89
N LEU A 258 4.19 -13.95 19.61
CA LEU A 258 4.69 -12.67 19.07
C LEU A 258 4.08 -12.35 17.70
N GLY A 259 3.93 -13.35 16.83
CA GLY A 259 3.26 -13.20 15.54
C GLY A 259 1.78 -12.78 15.67
N VAL A 260 1.05 -13.37 16.62
CA VAL A 260 -0.34 -13.00 16.93
C VAL A 260 -0.43 -11.56 17.44
N LEU A 261 0.46 -11.18 18.36
CA LEU A 261 0.51 -9.80 18.87
C LEU A 261 0.79 -8.79 17.76
N LEU A 262 1.74 -9.08 16.87
CA LEU A 262 2.05 -8.21 15.73
C LEU A 262 0.87 -8.11 14.75
N ALA A 263 0.20 -9.23 14.49
CA ALA A 263 -0.99 -9.25 13.65
C ALA A 263 -2.13 -8.40 14.23
N LEU A 264 -2.31 -8.43 15.56
CA LEU A 264 -3.27 -7.56 16.26
C LEU A 264 -2.91 -6.08 16.10
N VAL A 265 -1.62 -5.72 16.28
CA VAL A 265 -1.15 -4.35 16.04
C VAL A 265 -1.55 -3.88 14.64
N TYR A 266 -1.25 -4.67 13.61
CA TYR A 266 -1.54 -4.27 12.23
C TYR A 266 -3.04 -4.29 11.89
N ALA A 267 -3.81 -5.22 12.43
CA ALA A 267 -5.25 -5.26 12.24
C ALA A 267 -5.94 -4.01 12.82
N ILE A 268 -5.59 -3.64 14.06
CA ILE A 268 -6.12 -2.43 14.71
C ILE A 268 -5.65 -1.17 13.95
N ALA A 269 -4.37 -1.10 13.60
CA ALA A 269 -3.80 0.02 12.84
C ALA A 269 -4.50 0.21 11.48
N SER A 270 -4.88 -0.87 10.82
CA SER A 270 -5.59 -0.81 9.53
C SER A 270 -6.94 -0.12 9.63
N LEU A 271 -7.65 -0.26 10.75
CA LEU A 271 -8.94 0.40 10.99
C LEU A 271 -8.80 1.92 11.06
N ALA A 272 -7.62 2.44 11.45
CA ALA A 272 -7.36 3.88 11.47
C ALA A 272 -7.56 4.52 10.08
N GLN A 273 -7.31 3.80 9.00
CA GLN A 273 -7.54 4.32 7.64
C GLN A 273 -9.02 4.61 7.36
N LEU A 274 -9.94 3.82 7.91
CA LEU A 274 -11.38 4.10 7.80
C LEU A 274 -11.76 5.37 8.55
N VAL A 275 -11.26 5.50 9.79
CA VAL A 275 -11.54 6.66 10.64
C VAL A 275 -10.98 7.92 9.99
N VAL A 276 -9.71 7.90 9.60
CA VAL A 276 -9.04 9.04 8.97
C VAL A 276 -9.65 9.36 7.60
N GLY A 277 -9.94 8.34 6.79
CA GLY A 277 -10.62 8.53 5.50
C GLY A 277 -11.97 9.24 5.65
N HIS A 278 -12.72 8.94 6.71
CA HIS A 278 -13.97 9.61 7.02
C HIS A 278 -13.75 11.06 7.51
N LEU A 279 -12.72 11.29 8.32
CA LEU A 279 -12.37 12.61 8.85
C LEU A 279 -11.81 13.55 7.76
N ILE A 280 -11.12 13.04 6.75
CA ILE A 280 -10.62 13.84 5.61
C ILE A 280 -11.77 14.59 4.90
N ASP A 281 -12.96 14.00 4.85
CA ASP A 281 -14.13 14.62 4.23
C ASP A 281 -14.84 15.66 5.13
N ARG A 282 -14.50 15.72 6.43
CA ARG A 282 -15.22 16.53 7.43
C ARG A 282 -14.37 17.59 8.14
N VAL A 283 -13.08 17.33 8.25
CA VAL A 283 -12.14 18.19 8.99
C VAL A 283 -11.17 18.84 8.00
N PRO A 284 -10.72 20.09 8.24
CA PRO A 284 -9.68 20.68 7.41
C PRO A 284 -8.44 19.77 7.33
N MET A 285 -8.15 19.31 6.11
CA MET A 285 -7.14 18.27 5.83
C MET A 285 -5.79 18.58 6.48
N LYS A 286 -5.33 19.84 6.38
CA LYS A 286 -4.07 20.28 7.00
C LYS A 286 -4.05 20.07 8.51
N ARG A 287 -5.10 20.45 9.22
CA ARG A 287 -5.18 20.31 10.69
C ARG A 287 -5.17 18.84 11.10
N LEU A 288 -5.94 18.02 10.38
CA LEU A 288 -6.03 16.58 10.63
C LEU A 288 -4.68 15.91 10.39
N LEU A 289 -4.00 16.22 9.28
CA LEU A 289 -2.66 15.69 8.95
C LEU A 289 -1.64 16.08 10.02
N LEU A 290 -1.58 17.37 10.39
CA LEU A 290 -0.66 17.85 11.43
C LEU A 290 -0.93 17.18 12.78
N GLY A 291 -2.20 16.99 13.15
CA GLY A 291 -2.57 16.26 14.38
C GLY A 291 -2.08 14.81 14.39
N ILE A 292 -2.23 14.09 13.26
CA ILE A 292 -1.76 12.71 13.16
C ILE A 292 -0.22 12.62 13.19
N ILE A 293 0.48 13.54 12.52
CA ILE A 293 1.96 13.55 12.55
C ILE A 293 2.46 13.91 13.94
N ALA A 294 1.84 14.89 14.62
CA ALA A 294 2.18 15.22 16.01
C ALA A 294 1.98 14.00 16.94
N LEU A 295 0.90 13.24 16.73
CA LEU A 295 0.66 12.00 17.45
C LEU A 295 1.73 10.93 17.16
N GLN A 296 2.20 10.78 15.91
CA GLN A 296 3.31 9.91 15.56
C GLN A 296 4.58 10.29 16.34
N ILE A 297 4.94 11.57 16.35
CA ILE A 297 6.12 12.08 17.07
C ILE A 297 6.04 11.71 18.55
N ALA A 298 4.93 12.05 19.19
CA ALA A 298 4.74 11.81 20.63
C ALA A 298 4.78 10.31 20.98
N LEU A 299 4.05 9.49 20.21
CA LEU A 299 3.93 8.05 20.49
C LEU A 299 5.23 7.30 20.21
N MET A 300 5.96 7.61 19.13
CA MET A 300 7.25 6.99 18.83
C MET A 300 8.30 7.39 19.86
N SER A 301 8.32 8.65 20.29
CA SER A 301 9.22 9.12 21.35
C SER A 301 8.92 8.42 22.69
N ALA A 302 7.65 8.27 23.04
CA ALA A 302 7.24 7.56 24.25
C ALA A 302 7.56 6.04 24.15
N ALA A 303 7.40 5.44 22.98
CA ALA A 303 7.66 4.03 22.76
C ALA A 303 9.17 3.69 22.82
N ALA A 304 10.05 4.67 22.60
CA ALA A 304 11.50 4.44 22.54
C ALA A 304 12.06 3.71 23.78
N GLN A 305 11.55 4.03 24.96
CA GLN A 305 12.00 3.41 26.22
C GLN A 305 10.94 2.52 26.88
N ALA A 306 9.80 2.32 26.23
CA ALA A 306 8.74 1.50 26.77
C ALA A 306 9.02 -0.01 26.57
N HIS A 307 8.56 -0.84 27.52
CA HIS A 307 8.66 -2.29 27.50
C HIS A 307 7.32 -2.93 27.86
N GLY A 308 7.19 -4.22 27.57
CA GLY A 308 6.02 -5.02 27.95
C GLY A 308 4.72 -4.48 27.34
N TRP A 309 3.64 -4.59 28.09
CA TRP A 309 2.30 -4.18 27.62
C TRP A 309 2.19 -2.69 27.32
N LEU A 310 2.96 -1.84 27.99
CA LEU A 310 3.01 -0.41 27.67
C LEU A 310 3.58 -0.19 26.28
N PHE A 311 4.67 -0.89 25.93
CA PHE A 311 5.22 -0.85 24.57
C PHE A 311 4.20 -1.35 23.55
N PHE A 312 3.54 -2.48 23.81
CA PHE A 312 2.53 -3.04 22.91
C PHE A 312 1.40 -2.04 22.62
N ALA A 313 0.88 -1.36 23.66
CA ALA A 313 -0.14 -0.34 23.51
C ALA A 313 0.37 0.86 22.69
N LEU A 314 1.56 1.38 23.00
CA LEU A 314 2.17 2.50 22.26
C LEU A 314 2.48 2.11 20.81
N CYS A 315 2.97 0.89 20.57
CA CYS A 315 3.21 0.35 19.23
C CYS A 315 1.92 0.30 18.41
N THR A 316 0.83 -0.18 18.99
CA THR A 316 -0.48 -0.22 18.33
C THR A 316 -0.96 1.18 17.97
N LEU A 317 -0.80 2.14 18.87
CA LEU A 317 -1.23 3.53 18.65
C LEU A 317 -0.35 4.25 17.62
N PHE A 318 0.99 4.12 17.68
CA PHE A 318 1.81 4.77 16.67
C PHE A 318 1.62 4.13 15.29
N MET A 319 1.42 2.81 15.21
CA MET A 319 1.09 2.16 13.94
C MET A 319 -0.27 2.60 13.40
N ALA A 320 -1.26 2.81 14.27
CA ALA A 320 -2.54 3.39 13.87
C ALA A 320 -2.37 4.81 13.29
N ALA A 321 -1.49 5.63 13.89
CA ALA A 321 -1.17 6.96 13.36
C ALA A 321 -0.37 6.89 12.04
N VAL A 322 0.56 5.92 11.89
CA VAL A 322 1.31 5.69 10.63
C VAL A 322 0.36 5.28 9.51
N PHE A 323 -0.49 4.27 9.74
CA PHE A 323 -1.44 3.80 8.73
C PHE A 323 -2.53 4.84 8.44
N GLY A 324 -2.96 5.60 9.45
CA GLY A 324 -3.91 6.70 9.31
C GLY A 324 -3.38 7.86 8.45
N ALA A 325 -2.05 8.03 8.34
CA ALA A 325 -1.46 9.06 7.48
C ALA A 325 -1.47 8.70 5.99
N ILE A 326 -1.59 7.41 5.63
CA ILE A 326 -1.51 6.95 4.24
C ILE A 326 -2.57 7.59 3.33
N PRO A 327 -3.88 7.65 3.71
CA PRO A 327 -4.91 8.21 2.84
C PRO A 327 -4.73 9.68 2.47
N PHE A 328 -3.95 10.44 3.25
CA PHE A 328 -3.78 11.88 3.00
C PHE A 328 -3.07 12.19 1.70
N ILE A 329 -2.07 11.38 1.34
CA ILE A 329 -1.28 11.63 0.13
C ILE A 329 -2.17 11.53 -1.11
N ASP A 330 -2.97 10.48 -1.18
CA ASP A 330 -3.89 10.30 -2.31
C ASP A 330 -5.02 11.33 -2.28
N ALA A 331 -5.53 11.68 -1.08
CA ALA A 331 -6.52 12.75 -0.93
C ALA A 331 -5.96 14.12 -1.36
N MET A 332 -4.71 14.44 -1.05
CA MET A 332 -4.05 15.68 -1.50
C MET A 332 -3.91 15.70 -3.03
N ILE A 333 -3.49 14.60 -3.64
CA ILE A 333 -3.42 14.50 -5.11
C ILE A 333 -4.81 14.70 -5.71
N VAL A 334 -5.83 14.06 -5.18
CA VAL A 334 -7.22 14.23 -5.65
C VAL A 334 -7.70 15.66 -5.49
N ARG A 335 -7.33 16.34 -4.40
CA ARG A 335 -7.76 17.71 -4.10
C ARG A 335 -7.08 18.75 -4.99
N PHE A 336 -5.77 18.65 -5.20
CA PHE A 336 -4.96 19.70 -5.84
C PHE A 336 -4.63 19.43 -7.30
N VAL A 337 -4.72 18.18 -7.77
CA VAL A 337 -4.34 17.79 -9.13
C VAL A 337 -5.58 17.54 -9.99
N ASP A 338 -5.59 18.13 -11.20
CA ASP A 338 -6.65 17.88 -12.18
C ASP A 338 -6.67 16.42 -12.62
N ASP A 339 -7.87 15.89 -12.91
CA ASP A 339 -8.07 14.49 -13.30
C ASP A 339 -7.25 14.07 -14.53
N ARG A 340 -6.98 15.02 -15.45
CA ARG A 340 -6.23 14.78 -16.71
C ARG A 340 -4.79 14.30 -16.49
N ILE A 341 -4.16 14.70 -15.38
CA ILE A 341 -2.75 14.41 -15.07
C ILE A 341 -2.57 13.70 -13.73
N ARG A 342 -3.67 13.30 -13.09
CA ARG A 342 -3.66 12.74 -11.72
C ARG A 342 -2.86 11.47 -11.62
N SER A 343 -3.02 10.55 -12.56
CA SER A 343 -2.28 9.29 -12.59
C SER A 343 -0.78 9.51 -12.78
N ARG A 344 -0.40 10.48 -13.65
CA ARG A 344 1.00 10.88 -13.87
C ARG A 344 1.64 11.42 -12.61
N VAL A 345 0.96 12.32 -11.90
CA VAL A 345 1.47 12.91 -10.65
C VAL A 345 1.58 11.85 -9.56
N ALA A 346 0.58 10.97 -9.44
CA ALA A 346 0.63 9.85 -8.51
C ALA A 346 1.81 8.91 -8.82
N GLY A 347 2.02 8.55 -10.09
CA GLY A 347 3.14 7.71 -10.53
C GLY A 347 4.50 8.33 -10.23
N ALA A 348 4.68 9.62 -10.52
CA ALA A 348 5.93 10.34 -10.24
C ALA A 348 6.23 10.36 -8.73
N ARG A 349 5.22 10.65 -7.92
CA ARG A 349 5.34 10.60 -6.46
C ARG A 349 5.75 9.20 -5.95
N LEU A 350 5.11 8.15 -6.46
CA LEU A 350 5.40 6.77 -6.05
C LEU A 350 6.84 6.37 -6.39
N ALA A 351 7.30 6.69 -7.60
CA ALA A 351 8.67 6.37 -8.01
C ALA A 351 9.71 7.00 -7.09
N ILE A 352 9.52 8.27 -6.72
CA ILE A 352 10.41 8.97 -5.78
C ILE A 352 10.31 8.34 -4.39
N SER A 353 9.09 8.14 -3.88
CA SER A 353 8.88 7.63 -2.52
C SER A 353 9.41 6.21 -2.35
N PHE A 354 9.12 5.30 -3.28
CA PHE A 354 9.60 3.92 -3.20
C PHE A 354 11.10 3.81 -3.49
N GLY A 355 11.63 4.62 -4.40
CA GLY A 355 13.08 4.67 -4.65
C GLY A 355 13.87 5.04 -3.38
N ILE A 356 13.42 6.06 -2.66
CA ILE A 356 14.08 6.50 -1.43
C ILE A 356 13.78 5.56 -0.27
N SER A 357 12.54 5.08 -0.12
CA SER A 357 12.16 4.23 1.00
C SER A 357 12.78 2.83 0.98
N SER A 358 13.30 2.37 -0.17
CA SER A 358 14.10 1.15 -0.23
C SER A 358 15.35 1.23 0.66
N LEU A 359 15.87 2.45 0.90
CA LEU A 359 16.96 2.70 1.84
C LEU A 359 16.58 2.35 3.29
N ALA A 360 15.32 2.46 3.68
CA ALA A 360 14.88 2.11 5.03
C ALA A 360 15.12 0.62 5.31
N VAL A 361 14.82 -0.24 4.35
CA VAL A 361 15.03 -1.69 4.49
C VAL A 361 16.52 -2.02 4.55
N TYR A 362 17.34 -1.37 3.70
CA TYR A 362 18.79 -1.54 3.70
C TYR A 362 19.43 -1.06 4.99
N LEU A 363 19.01 0.09 5.52
CA LEU A 363 19.60 0.72 6.70
C LEU A 363 19.12 0.13 8.03
N LEU A 364 17.97 -0.56 8.06
CA LEU A 364 17.36 -1.07 9.29
C LEU A 364 18.34 -1.90 10.13
N GLY A 365 18.94 -2.92 9.54
CA GLY A 365 19.89 -3.79 10.24
C GLY A 365 21.10 -3.04 10.78
N PRO A 366 21.86 -2.31 9.94
CA PRO A 366 23.01 -1.51 10.38
C PRO A 366 22.69 -0.50 11.49
N VAL A 367 21.56 0.22 11.39
CA VAL A 367 21.15 1.22 12.39
C VAL A 367 20.82 0.55 13.73
N VAL A 368 20.02 -0.51 13.72
CA VAL A 368 19.67 -1.24 14.95
C VAL A 368 20.91 -1.88 15.59
N LYS A 369 21.80 -2.47 14.78
CA LYS A 369 23.05 -3.06 15.26
C LYS A 369 23.97 -2.03 15.91
N ALA A 370 24.03 -0.81 15.37
CA ALA A 370 24.92 0.23 15.87
C ALA A 370 24.35 1.00 17.07
N SER A 371 23.03 1.22 17.12
CA SER A 371 22.42 2.22 18.01
C SER A 371 21.14 1.74 18.72
N GLY A 372 20.68 0.52 18.43
CA GLY A 372 19.48 -0.05 19.04
C GLY A 372 18.16 0.51 18.53
N PHE A 373 17.07 -0.10 19.00
CA PHE A 373 15.72 0.31 18.63
C PHE A 373 15.28 1.63 19.25
N ASP A 374 15.83 2.02 20.41
CA ASP A 374 15.56 3.33 21.03
C ASP A 374 15.92 4.46 20.09
N PHE A 375 17.15 4.39 19.55
CA PHE A 375 17.62 5.36 18.57
C PHE A 375 16.78 5.33 17.29
N LEU A 376 16.41 4.14 16.78
CA LEU A 376 15.60 4.01 15.58
C LEU A 376 14.22 4.68 15.76
N LEU A 377 13.54 4.46 16.90
CA LEU A 377 12.26 5.08 17.20
C LEU A 377 12.35 6.61 17.31
N LEU A 378 13.41 7.12 17.96
CA LEU A 378 13.68 8.57 18.04
C LEU A 378 14.04 9.16 16.66
N ALA A 379 14.80 8.43 15.85
CA ALA A 379 15.11 8.85 14.46
C ALA A 379 13.84 8.93 13.60
N MET A 380 12.93 7.96 13.74
CA MET A 380 11.62 8.02 13.06
C MET A 380 10.76 9.19 13.58
N ALA A 381 10.77 9.47 14.87
CA ALA A 381 10.14 10.68 15.42
C ALA A 381 10.76 11.95 14.81
N GLY A 382 12.08 11.99 14.64
CA GLY A 382 12.78 13.08 13.95
C GLY A 382 12.38 13.23 12.48
N ILE A 383 12.24 12.12 11.75
CA ILE A 383 11.70 12.12 10.38
C ILE A 383 10.25 12.65 10.38
N ALA A 384 9.44 12.28 11.37
CA ALA A 384 8.08 12.80 11.50
C ALA A 384 8.05 14.31 11.79
N VAL A 385 9.04 14.88 12.51
CA VAL A 385 9.19 16.34 12.68
C VAL A 385 9.44 17.02 11.33
N VAL A 386 10.30 16.47 10.48
CA VAL A 386 10.51 16.97 9.11
C VAL A 386 9.21 16.91 8.30
N THR A 387 8.47 15.80 8.43
CA THR A 387 7.15 15.64 7.80
C THR A 387 6.16 16.71 8.30
N PHE A 388 6.13 16.98 9.59
CA PHE A 388 5.29 18.02 10.22
C PHE A 388 5.61 19.40 9.66
N ALA A 389 6.90 19.75 9.64
CA ALA A 389 7.36 21.02 9.08
C ALA A 389 6.96 21.17 7.61
N ALA A 390 7.16 20.16 6.78
CA ALA A 390 6.74 20.16 5.38
C ALA A 390 5.22 20.30 5.24
N ALA A 391 4.44 19.51 6.00
CA ALA A 391 2.97 19.55 5.97
C ALA A 391 2.41 20.91 6.45
N SER A 392 3.10 21.61 7.36
CA SER A 392 2.71 22.95 7.81
C SER A 392 2.73 23.99 6.69
N LEU A 393 3.49 23.73 5.62
CA LEU A 393 3.57 24.59 4.43
C LEU A 393 2.41 24.36 3.45
N LEU A 394 1.51 23.39 3.68
CA LEU A 394 0.29 23.25 2.88
C LEU A 394 -0.56 24.53 2.96
N PRO A 395 -1.28 24.88 1.89
CA PRO A 395 -2.19 26.02 1.91
C PRO A 395 -3.39 25.82 2.83
#